data_a02b1ed922d1df71677ee632733c95a5
#
_entry.id   a02b1ed922d1df71677ee632733c95a5
#
_cell.length_a   1.000
_cell.length_b   1.000
_cell.length_c   1.000
_cell.angle_alpha   90.00
_cell.angle_beta   90.00
_cell.angle_gamma   90.00
#
_symmetry.space_group_name_H-M   'P 1'
#
loop_
_entity.id
_entity.type
_entity.pdbx_description
1 polymer ?
#
loop_
_entity_poly.entity_id
_entity_poly.type
_entity_poly.pdbx_seq_one_letter_code
_entity_poly.pdbx_strand_id
1 'polypeptide(L)'
;MSTSLFDAIRNADVSMVTSLVKENPSLAQEKDQRGSTALLLATYYGHMDIVRVILQHPQDINTQDASGNTALMGVCFKGYSAIAKLLIKSGADVNMSNFNGATALIFAATFNKPEIAALLLAHGADKSAVDDKGNTALEHAKMQSSAAVLALLEA
;
A
#
# COMPACT_ATOMS: atom_id res chain seq x y z
N MET A 1 20.80 -6.82 -12.21
CA MET A 1 19.67 -7.40 -12.95
C MET A 1 18.38 -7.21 -12.15
N SER A 2 17.34 -6.68 -12.77
CA SER A 2 16.06 -6.46 -12.10
C SER A 2 15.44 -7.75 -11.55
N THR A 3 15.63 -8.88 -12.25
CA THR A 3 15.17 -10.20 -11.80
C THR A 3 15.79 -10.55 -10.44
N SER A 4 17.07 -10.25 -10.26
CA SER A 4 17.76 -10.52 -8.99
C SER A 4 17.19 -9.68 -7.83
N LEU A 5 16.79 -8.43 -8.11
CA LEU A 5 16.19 -7.58 -7.08
C LEU A 5 14.84 -8.16 -6.61
N PHE A 6 13.98 -8.53 -7.53
CA PHE A 6 12.67 -9.10 -7.16
C PHE A 6 12.82 -10.43 -6.43
N ASP A 7 13.77 -11.27 -6.84
CA ASP A 7 14.05 -12.52 -6.14
C ASP A 7 14.58 -12.26 -4.73
N ALA A 8 15.48 -11.30 -4.58
CA ALA A 8 16.01 -10.93 -3.26
C ALA A 8 14.89 -10.45 -2.33
N ILE A 9 13.93 -9.69 -2.87
CA ILE A 9 12.78 -9.23 -2.08
C ILE A 9 11.92 -10.41 -1.65
N ARG A 10 11.61 -11.34 -2.56
CA ARG A 10 10.81 -12.52 -2.23
C ARG A 10 11.48 -13.39 -1.17
N ASN A 11 12.80 -13.45 -1.20
CA ASN A 11 13.59 -14.23 -0.23
C ASN A 11 13.91 -13.46 1.05
N ALA A 12 13.41 -12.23 1.17
CA ALA A 12 13.67 -11.35 2.33
C ALA A 12 15.16 -11.13 2.57
N ASP A 13 15.95 -11.07 1.50
CA ASP A 13 17.40 -10.87 1.56
C ASP A 13 17.73 -9.38 1.58
N VAL A 14 17.69 -8.77 2.75
CA VAL A 14 17.91 -7.33 2.94
C VAL A 14 19.29 -6.91 2.41
N SER A 15 20.32 -7.71 2.69
CA SER A 15 21.69 -7.39 2.26
C SER A 15 21.81 -7.31 0.76
N MET A 16 21.22 -8.28 0.05
CA MET A 16 21.23 -8.29 -1.42
C MET A 16 20.45 -7.12 -1.99
N VAL A 17 19.27 -6.83 -1.44
CA VAL A 17 18.46 -5.68 -1.88
C VAL A 17 19.26 -4.39 -1.71
N THR A 18 19.87 -4.21 -0.55
CA THR A 18 20.68 -3.01 -0.24
C THR A 18 21.80 -2.83 -1.26
N SER A 19 22.53 -3.90 -1.55
CA SER A 19 23.64 -3.86 -2.52
C SER A 19 23.15 -3.54 -3.93
N LEU A 20 22.07 -4.19 -4.37
CA LEU A 20 21.56 -4.01 -5.74
C LEU A 20 21.08 -2.59 -5.99
N VAL A 21 20.29 -2.02 -5.08
CA VAL A 21 19.76 -0.65 -5.28
C VAL A 21 20.83 0.42 -5.06
N LYS A 22 21.86 0.13 -4.27
CA LYS A 22 22.99 1.02 -4.10
C LYS A 22 23.83 1.11 -5.38
N GLU A 23 24.08 -0.03 -6.01
CA GLU A 23 24.84 -0.11 -7.26
C GLU A 23 24.07 0.48 -8.43
N ASN A 24 22.77 0.26 -8.47
CA ASN A 24 21.92 0.74 -9.56
C ASN A 24 20.59 1.26 -8.99
N PRO A 25 20.55 2.53 -8.55
CA PRO A 25 19.33 3.12 -7.96
C PRO A 25 18.09 3.07 -8.86
N SER A 26 18.27 3.03 -10.19
CA SER A 26 17.13 2.98 -11.11
C SER A 26 16.33 1.69 -10.98
N LEU A 27 16.89 0.64 -10.36
CA LEU A 27 16.15 -0.59 -10.10
C LEU A 27 14.91 -0.35 -9.23
N ALA A 28 14.95 0.66 -8.37
CA ALA A 28 13.80 0.99 -7.52
C ALA A 28 12.56 1.44 -8.33
N GLN A 29 12.76 1.83 -9.59
CA GLN A 29 11.68 2.31 -10.46
C GLN A 29 11.23 1.27 -11.49
N GLU A 30 11.93 0.14 -11.62
CA GLU A 30 11.59 -0.88 -12.59
C GLU A 30 10.38 -1.69 -12.13
N LYS A 31 9.63 -2.19 -13.11
CA LYS A 31 8.48 -3.05 -12.86
C LYS A 31 8.78 -4.47 -13.32
N ASP A 32 8.22 -5.45 -12.58
CA ASP A 32 8.27 -6.84 -13.00
C ASP A 32 7.18 -7.13 -14.05
N GLN A 33 7.04 -8.41 -14.42
CA GLN A 33 6.06 -8.83 -15.42
C GLN A 33 4.61 -8.57 -15.01
N ARG A 34 4.35 -8.41 -13.72
CA ARG A 34 3.01 -8.14 -13.18
C ARG A 34 2.74 -6.65 -12.99
N GLY A 35 3.68 -5.81 -13.36
CA GLY A 35 3.58 -4.37 -13.17
C GLY A 35 3.94 -3.90 -11.77
N SER A 36 4.56 -4.75 -10.96
CA SER A 36 4.95 -4.41 -9.58
C SER A 36 6.35 -3.83 -9.53
N THR A 37 6.51 -2.74 -8.79
CA THR A 37 7.82 -2.20 -8.46
C THR A 37 8.37 -2.94 -7.23
N ALA A 38 9.64 -2.68 -6.92
CA ALA A 38 10.26 -3.22 -5.71
C ALA A 38 9.45 -2.84 -4.46
N LEU A 39 8.98 -1.59 -4.39
CA LEU A 39 8.19 -1.11 -3.24
C LEU A 39 6.86 -1.87 -3.15
N LEU A 40 6.14 -2.02 -4.25
CA LEU A 40 4.88 -2.76 -4.27
C LEU A 40 5.07 -4.19 -3.76
N LEU A 41 6.12 -4.85 -4.20
CA LEU A 41 6.39 -6.23 -3.81
C LEU A 41 6.79 -6.33 -2.33
N ALA A 42 7.72 -5.48 -1.88
CA ALA A 42 8.20 -5.51 -0.51
C ALA A 42 7.10 -5.19 0.50
N THR A 43 6.23 -4.23 0.19
CA THR A 43 5.11 -3.87 1.07
C THR A 43 4.08 -4.99 1.12
N TYR A 44 3.80 -5.62 0.00
CA TYR A 44 2.85 -6.73 -0.06
C TYR A 44 3.30 -7.92 0.79
N TYR A 45 4.61 -8.22 0.79
CA TYR A 45 5.15 -9.30 1.61
C TYR A 45 5.43 -8.89 3.07
N GLY A 46 5.28 -7.62 3.40
CA GLY A 46 5.46 -7.17 4.78
C GLY A 46 6.91 -7.08 5.24
N HIS A 47 7.86 -6.92 4.32
CA HIS A 47 9.29 -6.85 4.66
C HIS A 47 9.68 -5.40 5.00
N MET A 48 9.43 -4.99 6.24
CA MET A 48 9.65 -3.61 6.70
C MET A 48 11.07 -3.12 6.44
N ASP A 49 12.08 -3.95 6.73
CA ASP A 49 13.48 -3.54 6.55
C ASP A 49 13.80 -3.24 5.09
N ILE A 50 13.27 -4.06 4.18
CA ILE A 50 13.43 -3.89 2.74
C ILE A 50 12.69 -2.64 2.27
N VAL A 51 11.47 -2.42 2.78
CA VAL A 51 10.71 -1.22 2.46
C VAL A 51 11.50 0.04 2.82
N ARG A 52 12.13 0.07 3.99
CA ARG A 52 12.96 1.20 4.42
C ARG A 52 14.12 1.45 3.48
N VAL A 53 14.79 0.37 3.05
CA VAL A 53 15.91 0.48 2.10
C VAL A 53 15.44 1.06 0.78
N ILE A 54 14.35 0.53 0.23
CA ILE A 54 13.82 0.97 -1.06
C ILE A 54 13.38 2.42 -1.02
N LEU A 55 12.75 2.86 0.07
CA LEU A 55 12.27 4.23 0.22
C LEU A 55 13.41 5.27 0.29
N GLN A 56 14.64 4.85 0.52
CA GLN A 56 15.80 5.74 0.49
C GLN A 56 16.23 6.12 -0.93
N HIS A 57 15.66 5.48 -1.94
CA HIS A 57 16.02 5.70 -3.33
C HIS A 57 14.88 6.39 -4.08
N PRO A 58 15.19 7.24 -5.09
CA PRO A 58 14.16 7.97 -5.83
C PRO A 58 13.17 7.03 -6.51
N GLN A 59 11.89 7.29 -6.30
CA GLN A 59 10.81 6.51 -6.89
C GLN A 59 9.48 7.23 -6.67
N ASP A 60 8.46 6.84 -7.41
CA ASP A 60 7.10 7.30 -7.16
C ASP A 60 6.42 6.34 -6.19
N ILE A 61 6.22 6.79 -4.95
CA ILE A 61 5.59 6.00 -3.90
C ILE A 61 4.13 5.63 -4.24
N ASN A 62 3.52 6.37 -5.16
CA ASN A 62 2.13 6.19 -5.58
C ASN A 62 1.99 5.36 -6.86
N THR A 63 3.06 4.72 -7.31
CA THR A 63 3.00 3.86 -8.50
C THR A 63 1.94 2.77 -8.32
N GLN A 64 1.15 2.57 -9.37
CA GLN A 64 0.05 1.61 -9.38
C GLN A 64 0.47 0.34 -10.14
N ASP A 65 0.04 -0.81 -9.62
CA ASP A 65 0.25 -2.09 -10.32
C ASP A 65 -0.77 -2.27 -11.45
N ALA A 66 -0.84 -3.46 -12.02
CA ALA A 66 -1.73 -3.76 -13.14
C ALA A 66 -3.23 -3.58 -12.82
N SER A 67 -3.60 -3.66 -11.56
CA SER A 67 -4.98 -3.44 -11.09
C SER A 67 -5.21 -1.99 -10.62
N GLY A 68 -4.18 -1.16 -10.68
CA GLY A 68 -4.24 0.21 -10.20
C GLY A 68 -4.00 0.34 -8.69
N ASN A 69 -3.57 -0.74 -8.02
CA ASN A 69 -3.32 -0.70 -6.59
C ASN A 69 -1.95 -0.06 -6.30
N THR A 70 -1.94 0.81 -5.30
CA THR A 70 -0.70 1.39 -4.76
C THR A 70 -0.17 0.48 -3.64
N ALA A 71 1.06 0.75 -3.20
CA ALA A 71 1.64 0.04 -2.06
C ALA A 71 0.76 0.21 -0.81
N LEU A 72 0.23 1.41 -0.59
CA LEU A 72 -0.65 1.68 0.57
C LEU A 72 -1.91 0.81 0.54
N MET A 73 -2.53 0.67 -0.64
CA MET A 73 -3.71 -0.22 -0.78
C MET A 73 -3.37 -1.66 -0.44
N GLY A 74 -2.23 -2.15 -0.90
CA GLY A 74 -1.78 -3.51 -0.62
C GLY A 74 -1.60 -3.77 0.87
N VAL A 75 -1.00 -2.84 1.60
CA VAL A 75 -0.82 -3.02 3.05
C VAL A 75 -2.14 -2.88 3.81
N CYS A 76 -3.12 -2.13 3.28
CA CYS A 76 -4.46 -2.09 3.86
C CYS A 76 -5.14 -3.47 3.74
N PHE A 77 -4.98 -4.13 2.61
CA PHE A 77 -5.49 -5.49 2.42
C PHE A 77 -4.82 -6.47 3.39
N LYS A 78 -3.50 -6.39 3.53
CA LYS A 78 -2.73 -7.33 4.37
C LYS A 78 -2.81 -6.99 5.87
N GLY A 79 -3.10 -5.74 6.21
CA GLY A 79 -3.17 -5.32 7.62
C GLY A 79 -1.83 -4.96 8.24
N TYR A 80 -0.85 -4.55 7.44
CA TYR A 80 0.49 -4.17 7.93
C TYR A 80 0.49 -2.70 8.38
N SER A 81 0.00 -2.45 9.59
CA SER A 81 -0.19 -1.08 10.10
C SER A 81 1.11 -0.28 10.17
N ALA A 82 2.20 -0.89 10.60
CA ALA A 82 3.49 -0.20 10.70
C ALA A 82 4.01 0.25 9.33
N ILE A 83 3.83 -0.59 8.30
CA ILE A 83 4.24 -0.24 6.93
C ILE A 83 3.32 0.84 6.38
N ALA A 84 2.02 0.76 6.65
CA ALA A 84 1.07 1.79 6.25
C ALA A 84 1.48 3.16 6.81
N LYS A 85 1.84 3.20 8.08
CA LYS A 85 2.32 4.41 8.74
C LYS A 85 3.58 4.96 8.08
N LEU A 86 4.53 4.08 7.77
CA LEU A 86 5.77 4.46 7.10
C LEU A 86 5.48 5.04 5.70
N LEU A 87 4.62 4.41 4.92
CA LEU A 87 4.26 4.88 3.58
C LEU A 87 3.62 6.26 3.63
N ILE A 88 2.67 6.47 4.54
CA ILE A 88 1.99 7.76 4.68
C ILE A 88 2.99 8.84 5.09
N LYS A 89 3.86 8.53 6.06
CA LYS A 89 4.91 9.44 6.51
C LYS A 89 5.89 9.78 5.40
N SER A 90 6.07 8.87 4.46
CA SER A 90 6.98 9.04 3.32
C SER A 90 6.31 9.72 2.13
N GLY A 91 5.07 10.17 2.26
CA GLY A 91 4.37 10.95 1.24
C GLY A 91 3.37 10.20 0.39
N ALA A 92 2.97 8.98 0.77
CA ALA A 92 1.94 8.25 0.03
C ALA A 92 0.62 9.03 0.02
N ASP A 93 -0.02 9.10 -1.14
CA ASP A 93 -1.31 9.74 -1.29
C ASP A 93 -2.41 8.80 -0.78
N VAL A 94 -3.09 9.20 0.30
CA VAL A 94 -4.12 8.38 0.92
C VAL A 94 -5.42 8.32 0.10
N ASN A 95 -5.57 9.18 -0.89
CA ASN A 95 -6.81 9.32 -1.67
C ASN A 95 -6.71 8.79 -3.11
N MET A 96 -5.64 8.09 -3.45
CA MET A 96 -5.57 7.42 -4.75
C MET A 96 -6.67 6.36 -4.85
N SER A 97 -7.20 6.16 -6.05
CA SER A 97 -8.12 5.06 -6.31
C SER A 97 -7.51 4.09 -7.32
N ASN A 98 -7.83 2.81 -7.18
CA ASN A 98 -7.41 1.82 -8.16
C ASN A 98 -8.34 1.83 -9.38
N PHE A 99 -8.16 0.91 -10.31
CA PHE A 99 -8.95 0.89 -11.55
C PHE A 99 -10.41 0.47 -11.34
N ASN A 100 -10.78 0.02 -10.14
CA ASN A 100 -12.17 -0.24 -9.74
C ASN A 100 -12.72 0.87 -8.84
N GLY A 101 -12.02 1.99 -8.74
CA GLY A 101 -12.43 3.13 -7.93
C GLY A 101 -12.21 2.97 -6.42
N ALA A 102 -11.61 1.86 -5.97
CA ALA A 102 -11.40 1.64 -4.54
C ALA A 102 -10.22 2.44 -4.03
N THR A 103 -10.41 3.07 -2.87
CA THR A 103 -9.35 3.79 -2.15
C THR A 103 -8.78 2.92 -1.04
N ALA A 104 -7.67 3.36 -0.43
CA ALA A 104 -7.10 2.67 0.73
C ALA A 104 -8.12 2.55 1.87
N LEU A 105 -8.91 3.60 2.11
CA LEU A 105 -9.94 3.57 3.16
C LEU A 105 -11.02 2.52 2.87
N ILE A 106 -11.43 2.39 1.61
CA ILE A 106 -12.38 1.36 1.20
C ILE A 106 -11.79 -0.04 1.44
N PHE A 107 -10.50 -0.25 1.15
CA PHE A 107 -9.83 -1.52 1.47
C PHE A 107 -9.85 -1.80 2.97
N ALA A 108 -9.49 -0.81 3.79
CA ALA A 108 -9.47 -0.97 5.24
C ALA A 108 -10.85 -1.31 5.80
N ALA A 109 -11.90 -0.72 5.24
CA ALA A 109 -13.29 -1.01 5.63
C ALA A 109 -13.71 -2.41 5.19
N THR A 110 -13.40 -2.77 3.95
CA THR A 110 -13.78 -4.06 3.37
C THR A 110 -13.13 -5.23 4.12
N PHE A 111 -11.88 -5.07 4.53
CA PHE A 111 -11.10 -6.13 5.16
C PHE A 111 -10.99 -5.99 6.69
N ASN A 112 -11.79 -5.08 7.26
CA ASN A 112 -11.88 -4.86 8.72
C ASN A 112 -10.52 -4.59 9.36
N LYS A 113 -9.89 -3.46 8.95
CA LYS A 113 -8.60 -3.01 9.48
C LYS A 113 -8.78 -1.67 10.20
N PRO A 114 -9.34 -1.69 11.42
CA PRO A 114 -9.67 -0.43 12.12
C PRO A 114 -8.47 0.44 12.44
N GLU A 115 -7.33 -0.16 12.79
CA GLU A 115 -6.12 0.61 13.08
C GLU A 115 -5.66 1.40 11.87
N ILE A 116 -5.65 0.76 10.70
CA ILE A 116 -5.26 1.41 9.45
C ILE A 116 -6.31 2.43 9.03
N ALA A 117 -7.61 2.12 9.19
CA ALA A 117 -8.68 3.07 8.89
C ALA A 117 -8.52 4.35 9.71
N ALA A 118 -8.24 4.23 11.02
CA ALA A 118 -8.00 5.38 11.89
C ALA A 118 -6.80 6.20 11.40
N LEU A 119 -5.73 5.53 11.01
CA LEU A 119 -4.52 6.16 10.49
C LEU A 119 -4.80 6.94 9.21
N LEU A 120 -5.54 6.33 8.27
CA LEU A 120 -5.92 6.98 7.01
C LEU A 120 -6.78 8.22 7.26
N LEU A 121 -7.77 8.11 8.13
CA LEU A 121 -8.65 9.24 8.48
C LEU A 121 -7.87 10.38 9.12
N ALA A 122 -6.90 10.05 9.98
CA ALA A 122 -6.05 11.07 10.61
C ALA A 122 -5.21 11.83 9.59
N HIS A 123 -4.99 11.26 8.41
CA HIS A 123 -4.18 11.87 7.35
C HIS A 123 -5.02 12.34 6.15
N GLY A 124 -6.30 12.55 6.35
CA GLY A 124 -7.14 13.21 5.35
C GLY A 124 -7.80 12.29 4.32
N ALA A 125 -7.96 11.01 4.63
CA ALA A 125 -8.69 10.11 3.74
C ALA A 125 -10.13 10.60 3.54
N ASP A 126 -10.59 10.60 2.29
CA ASP A 126 -11.92 11.07 1.93
C ASP A 126 -12.97 9.98 2.18
N LYS A 127 -13.82 10.20 3.18
CA LYS A 127 -14.89 9.27 3.53
C LYS A 127 -15.99 9.19 2.48
N SER A 128 -16.11 10.20 1.63
CA SER A 128 -17.18 10.28 0.64
C SER A 128 -16.83 9.61 -0.69
N ALA A 129 -15.57 9.22 -0.88
CA ALA A 129 -15.15 8.56 -2.11
C ALA A 129 -15.88 7.24 -2.31
N VAL A 130 -16.29 6.97 -3.56
CA VAL A 130 -17.05 5.76 -3.91
C VAL A 130 -16.26 4.93 -4.93
N ASP A 131 -16.46 3.61 -4.88
CA ASP A 131 -15.92 2.71 -5.88
C ASP A 131 -16.83 2.67 -7.13
N ASP A 132 -16.50 1.83 -8.09
CA ASP A 132 -17.25 1.71 -9.34
C ASP A 132 -18.69 1.25 -9.15
N LYS A 133 -18.99 0.61 -8.03
CA LYS A 133 -20.35 0.18 -7.68
C LYS A 133 -21.12 1.24 -6.88
N GLY A 134 -20.50 2.40 -6.65
CA GLY A 134 -21.10 3.50 -5.91
C GLY A 134 -21.07 3.35 -4.41
N ASN A 135 -20.24 2.47 -3.87
CA ASN A 135 -20.16 2.22 -2.44
C ASN A 135 -19.02 2.98 -1.79
N THR A 136 -19.32 3.63 -0.65
CA THR A 136 -18.32 4.29 0.20
C THR A 136 -17.68 3.27 1.15
N ALA A 137 -16.64 3.73 1.85
CA ALA A 137 -16.03 2.93 2.92
C ALA A 137 -17.07 2.55 4.00
N LEU A 138 -17.96 3.48 4.35
CA LEU A 138 -19.02 3.22 5.34
C LEU A 138 -19.92 2.06 4.89
N GLU A 139 -20.33 2.06 3.63
CA GLU A 139 -21.18 1.00 3.08
C GLU A 139 -20.48 -0.36 3.10
N HIS A 140 -19.19 -0.39 2.75
CA HIS A 140 -18.40 -1.61 2.84
C HIS A 140 -18.27 -2.11 4.27
N ALA A 141 -18.05 -1.19 5.23
CA ALA A 141 -17.98 -1.56 6.65
C ALA A 141 -19.30 -2.15 7.14
N LYS A 142 -20.43 -1.60 6.68
CA LYS A 142 -21.76 -2.15 7.00
C LYS A 142 -21.93 -3.55 6.45
N MET A 143 -21.54 -3.77 5.20
CA MET A 143 -21.63 -5.09 4.57
C MET A 143 -20.80 -6.14 5.30
N GLN A 144 -19.66 -5.75 5.85
CA GLN A 144 -18.75 -6.64 6.56
C GLN A 144 -19.05 -6.73 8.07
N SER A 145 -20.02 -5.96 8.56
CA SER A 145 -20.34 -5.88 9.99
C SER A 145 -19.12 -5.50 10.84
N SER A 146 -18.29 -4.59 10.33
CA SER A 146 -17.04 -4.17 10.96
C SER A 146 -17.31 -3.07 11.99
N ALA A 147 -17.71 -3.46 13.20
CA ALA A 147 -18.16 -2.51 14.23
C ALA A 147 -17.14 -1.41 14.53
N ALA A 148 -15.86 -1.78 14.68
CA ALA A 148 -14.82 -0.79 15.00
C ALA A 148 -14.61 0.20 13.86
N VAL A 149 -14.63 -0.26 12.61
CA VAL A 149 -14.49 0.62 11.44
C VAL A 149 -15.72 1.51 11.29
N LEU A 150 -16.92 0.95 11.53
CA LEU A 150 -18.16 1.74 11.51
C LEU A 150 -18.10 2.90 12.48
N ALA A 151 -17.65 2.64 13.71
CA ALA A 151 -17.51 3.68 14.74
C ALA A 151 -16.60 4.80 14.29
N LEU A 152 -15.49 4.46 13.62
CA LEU A 152 -14.56 5.46 13.08
C LEU A 152 -15.18 6.31 11.97
N LEU A 153 -15.92 5.67 11.07
CA LEU A 153 -16.50 6.34 9.91
C LEU A 153 -17.73 7.17 10.26
N GLU A 154 -18.45 6.81 11.32
CA GLU A 154 -19.64 7.52 11.78
C GLU A 154 -19.31 8.63 12.78
N ALA A 155 -18.06 8.72 13.21
CA ALA A 155 -17.63 9.74 14.18
C ALA A 155 -17.60 11.15 13.58
#